data_d6167f69d0988c23ffd9f3e5b352259f
#
_entry.id   d6167f69d0988c23ffd9f3e5b352259f
#
_cell.length_a   1.000
_cell.length_b   1.000
_cell.length_c   1.000
_cell.angle_alpha   90.00
_cell.angle_beta   90.00
_cell.angle_gamma   90.00
#
_symmetry.space_group_name_H-M   'P 1'
#
loop_
_entity.id
_entity.type
_entity.pdbx_description
1 polymer ?
#
loop_
_entity_poly.entity_id
_entity_poly.type
_entity_poly.pdbx_seq_one_letter_code
_entity_poly.pdbx_strand_id
1 'polypeptide(L)'
;MDATRNPTRSAVALFLLLIAAVTTRSGWSSWMAPSASAAGVSQGQRLFDHETFGGNGRTCRTCHSGDDGTIDPEEVASRLALNPLDPLFVHDGLDDFVSGTSRIAQHATILIERELPEGVVLVDDPSATSVVFARGVPSTVNTPALDPELMYDMRNADLESQASGAIERHAQPTRPPSASQLQAIAEFQQTVTRFFSSKALKSFAEGGAPPRLPEGHTASEKRGREFFVDAPWNPPSKKGVCALCHSGPMLNTSNEFTTIPTGAPPGWRAFDIGVSSRNLMNNPVRTFAVTDPCGTTLEVRSPDPGIMITGVYNIPSLAAFLPPKETCILHPGFFANMFKTPQLWGVRHTAPYFHDNSAKTLEEVLEQYVFMFTSNQGFPLTDSNILLTAQDVKDIIAFLKLL
;
A
#
# COMPACT_ATOMS: atom_id res chain seq x y z
N MET A 1 -4.89 -18.55 38.97
CA MET A 1 -5.26 -17.23 38.44
C MET A 1 -4.00 -16.64 37.84
N ASP A 2 -3.69 -17.04 36.64
CA ASP A 2 -2.43 -16.69 35.95
C ASP A 2 -2.75 -15.60 34.92
N ALA A 3 -2.30 -14.37 35.20
CA ALA A 3 -2.45 -13.25 34.31
C ALA A 3 -1.32 -13.33 33.28
N THR A 4 -1.59 -13.91 32.12
CA THR A 4 -0.72 -13.83 30.95
C THR A 4 -0.62 -12.38 30.49
N ARG A 5 0.48 -11.71 30.87
CA ARG A 5 0.82 -10.38 30.37
C ARG A 5 1.12 -10.47 28.88
N ASN A 6 0.30 -9.82 28.10
CA ASN A 6 0.48 -9.68 26.65
C ASN A 6 1.76 -8.86 26.38
N PRO A 7 2.82 -9.42 25.76
CA PRO A 7 4.11 -8.75 25.59
C PRO A 7 4.05 -7.53 24.64
N THR A 8 3.00 -7.40 23.84
CA THR A 8 2.82 -6.28 22.91
C THR A 8 2.59 -4.93 23.60
N ARG A 9 2.10 -4.91 24.86
CA ARG A 9 1.84 -3.66 25.58
C ARG A 9 3.10 -2.94 26.09
N SER A 10 4.20 -3.66 26.32
CA SER A 10 5.45 -3.05 26.83
C SER A 10 6.34 -2.46 25.73
N ALA A 11 6.25 -2.96 24.49
CA ALA A 11 7.07 -2.49 23.38
C ALA A 11 6.62 -1.13 22.83
N VAL A 12 5.32 -0.86 22.87
CA VAL A 12 4.76 0.43 22.39
C VAL A 12 5.11 1.59 23.32
N ALA A 13 5.19 1.36 24.63
CA ALA A 13 5.61 2.39 25.58
C ALA A 13 7.10 2.79 25.41
N LEU A 14 7.94 1.88 24.88
CA LEU A 14 9.36 2.16 24.64
C LEU A 14 9.57 2.99 23.35
N PHE A 15 8.66 2.90 22.38
CA PHE A 15 8.70 3.67 21.14
C PHE A 15 8.59 5.19 21.42
N LEU A 16 7.82 5.58 22.43
CA LEU A 16 7.57 6.98 22.79
C LEU A 16 8.78 7.70 23.43
N LEU A 17 9.76 6.98 23.97
CA LEU A 17 10.86 7.57 24.73
C LEU A 17 12.14 7.84 23.92
N LEU A 18 12.28 7.28 22.73
CA LEU A 18 13.54 7.32 21.97
C LEU A 18 13.57 8.31 20.80
N ILE A 19 12.44 8.87 20.37
CA ILE A 19 12.36 9.70 19.15
C ILE A 19 12.48 11.21 19.43
N ALA A 20 12.68 11.66 20.66
CA ALA A 20 12.71 13.08 21.02
C ALA A 20 13.93 13.90 20.53
N ALA A 21 14.81 13.33 19.69
CA ALA A 21 16.07 13.98 19.30
C ALA A 21 16.36 14.08 17.79
N VAL A 22 15.39 13.83 16.91
CA VAL A 22 15.62 14.02 15.46
C VAL A 22 15.01 15.33 15.01
N THR A 23 15.87 16.34 14.86
CA THR A 23 15.52 17.65 14.30
C THR A 23 15.05 17.51 12.86
N THR A 24 13.88 18.08 12.61
CA THR A 24 13.20 18.19 11.32
C THR A 24 14.11 18.70 10.22
N ARG A 25 14.51 17.82 9.30
CA ARG A 25 14.81 18.20 7.92
C ARG A 25 13.67 17.70 7.05
N SER A 26 12.73 18.58 6.75
CA SER A 26 11.78 18.42 5.66
C SER A 26 12.54 18.46 4.33
N GLY A 27 13.19 17.37 4.02
CA GLY A 27 13.88 17.19 2.73
C GLY A 27 12.89 16.64 1.70
N TRP A 28 12.02 17.48 1.17
CA TRP A 28 11.43 17.23 -0.13
C TRP A 28 12.55 17.49 -1.15
N SER A 29 13.40 16.50 -1.42
CA SER A 29 14.21 16.50 -2.61
C SER A 29 13.25 16.52 -3.80
N SER A 30 13.32 17.57 -4.59
CA SER A 30 12.59 17.68 -5.84
C SER A 30 13.04 16.53 -6.74
N TRP A 31 12.23 15.49 -6.83
CA TRP A 31 12.34 14.46 -7.84
C TRP A 31 11.92 15.12 -9.16
N MET A 32 12.83 15.81 -9.81
CA MET A 32 12.61 16.22 -11.19
C MET A 32 12.69 14.95 -12.02
N ALA A 33 11.52 14.48 -12.48
CA ALA A 33 11.51 13.44 -13.50
C ALA A 33 12.40 13.87 -14.66
N PRO A 34 13.27 13.00 -15.18
CA PRO A 34 14.06 13.31 -16.35
C PRO A 34 13.12 13.72 -17.48
N SER A 35 13.53 14.69 -18.29
CA SER A 35 12.74 15.15 -19.44
C SER A 35 12.55 13.99 -20.42
N ALA A 36 11.35 13.39 -20.38
CA ALA A 36 11.01 12.26 -21.24
C ALA A 36 11.03 12.68 -22.70
N SER A 37 11.67 11.88 -23.56
CA SER A 37 11.64 12.10 -25.00
C SER A 37 10.32 11.58 -25.57
N ALA A 38 9.76 12.26 -26.57
CA ALA A 38 8.54 11.78 -27.26
C ALA A 38 8.73 10.36 -27.85
N ALA A 39 9.93 10.00 -28.27
CA ALA A 39 10.26 8.67 -28.76
C ALA A 39 10.26 7.63 -27.62
N GLY A 40 10.81 7.95 -26.45
CA GLY A 40 10.79 7.10 -25.26
C GLY A 40 9.36 6.84 -24.77
N VAL A 41 8.55 7.87 -24.66
CA VAL A 41 7.13 7.76 -24.29
C VAL A 41 6.34 6.85 -25.26
N SER A 42 6.54 7.04 -26.58
CA SER A 42 5.89 6.19 -27.59
C SER A 42 6.38 4.73 -27.54
N GLN A 43 7.65 4.50 -27.27
CA GLN A 43 8.19 3.16 -27.05
C GLN A 43 7.62 2.56 -25.77
N GLY A 44 7.61 3.31 -24.67
CA GLY A 44 7.06 2.87 -23.39
C GLY A 44 5.59 2.47 -23.49
N GLN A 45 4.80 3.22 -24.25
CA GLN A 45 3.41 2.86 -24.52
C GLN A 45 3.28 1.51 -25.21
N ARG A 46 4.06 1.26 -26.27
CA ARG A 46 4.03 -0.04 -26.98
C ARG A 46 4.46 -1.17 -26.07
N LEU A 47 5.49 -0.95 -25.25
CA LEU A 47 5.95 -1.95 -24.27
C LEU A 47 4.89 -2.25 -23.20
N PHE A 48 4.29 -1.22 -22.65
CA PHE A 48 3.25 -1.35 -21.62
C PHE A 48 1.99 -2.04 -22.16
N ASP A 49 1.53 -1.64 -23.35
CA ASP A 49 0.25 -2.08 -23.89
C ASP A 49 0.35 -3.44 -24.61
N HIS A 50 1.51 -3.80 -25.18
CA HIS A 50 1.59 -4.91 -26.14
C HIS A 50 2.77 -5.88 -25.97
N GLU A 51 3.83 -5.53 -25.24
CA GLU A 51 5.02 -6.37 -25.16
C GLU A 51 4.85 -7.49 -24.11
N THR A 52 5.01 -8.73 -24.55
CA THR A 52 4.91 -9.93 -23.70
C THR A 52 6.28 -10.49 -23.29
N PHE A 53 7.37 -9.94 -23.81
CA PHE A 53 8.74 -10.43 -23.62
C PHE A 53 8.91 -11.92 -23.94
N GLY A 54 8.05 -12.45 -24.86
CA GLY A 54 8.03 -13.86 -25.22
C GLY A 54 7.53 -14.80 -24.12
N GLY A 55 6.82 -14.27 -23.14
CA GLY A 55 6.30 -15.01 -21.99
C GLY A 55 4.90 -15.59 -22.20
N ASN A 56 4.12 -15.64 -21.13
CA ASN A 56 2.80 -16.28 -21.06
C ASN A 56 1.64 -15.48 -21.72
N GLY A 57 1.94 -14.44 -22.47
CA GLY A 57 0.97 -13.60 -23.17
C GLY A 57 0.53 -12.35 -22.38
N ARG A 58 0.93 -12.20 -21.12
CA ARG A 58 0.64 -11.02 -20.33
C ARG A 58 1.48 -9.82 -20.74
N THR A 59 0.84 -8.64 -20.72
CA THR A 59 1.46 -7.31 -20.80
C THR A 59 1.12 -6.54 -19.52
N CYS A 60 1.69 -5.35 -19.33
CA CYS A 60 1.28 -4.50 -18.19
C CYS A 60 -0.22 -4.16 -18.27
N ARG A 61 -0.73 -3.94 -19.49
CA ARG A 61 -2.14 -3.66 -19.77
C ARG A 61 -3.08 -4.80 -19.39
N THR A 62 -2.60 -6.04 -19.27
CA THR A 62 -3.40 -7.19 -18.86
C THR A 62 -4.01 -6.98 -17.47
N CYS A 63 -3.24 -6.40 -16.54
CA CYS A 63 -3.67 -6.15 -15.16
C CYS A 63 -3.95 -4.67 -14.87
N HIS A 64 -3.31 -3.74 -15.60
CA HIS A 64 -3.53 -2.30 -15.46
C HIS A 64 -4.42 -1.78 -16.60
N SER A 65 -5.63 -2.36 -16.69
CA SER A 65 -6.67 -2.01 -17.66
C SER A 65 -7.43 -0.74 -17.20
N GLY A 66 -8.40 -0.32 -17.95
CA GLY A 66 -9.26 0.80 -17.57
C GLY A 66 -8.55 2.16 -17.39
N ASP A 67 -9.29 3.14 -16.89
CA ASP A 67 -8.82 4.49 -16.56
C ASP A 67 -8.33 4.59 -15.10
N ASP A 68 -8.64 3.60 -14.28
CA ASP A 68 -8.23 3.45 -12.88
C ASP A 68 -6.90 2.71 -12.72
N GLY A 69 -6.42 2.07 -13.80
CA GLY A 69 -5.13 1.38 -13.85
C GLY A 69 -5.04 0.17 -12.92
N THR A 70 -6.17 -0.48 -12.63
CA THR A 70 -6.30 -1.72 -11.87
C THR A 70 -7.31 -2.65 -12.54
N ILE A 71 -7.68 -3.74 -11.90
CA ILE A 71 -8.78 -4.63 -12.27
C ILE A 71 -9.73 -4.80 -11.10
N ASP A 72 -11.02 -4.92 -11.39
CA ASP A 72 -12.06 -5.21 -10.41
C ASP A 72 -12.78 -6.54 -10.72
N PRO A 73 -13.57 -7.09 -9.77
CA PRO A 73 -14.27 -8.36 -9.98
C PRO A 73 -15.27 -8.36 -11.12
N GLU A 74 -15.90 -7.22 -11.46
CA GLU A 74 -16.87 -7.13 -12.56
C GLU A 74 -16.15 -7.22 -13.90
N GLU A 75 -15.05 -6.48 -14.08
CA GLU A 75 -14.21 -6.58 -15.27
C GLU A 75 -13.67 -8.01 -15.44
N VAL A 76 -13.11 -8.59 -14.38
CA VAL A 76 -12.52 -9.94 -14.42
C VAL A 76 -13.57 -10.98 -14.79
N ALA A 77 -14.76 -10.93 -14.18
CA ALA A 77 -15.85 -11.85 -14.51
C ALA A 77 -16.32 -11.69 -15.96
N SER A 78 -16.40 -10.45 -16.46
CA SER A 78 -16.72 -10.16 -17.85
C SER A 78 -15.66 -10.72 -18.81
N ARG A 79 -14.38 -10.55 -18.54
CA ARG A 79 -13.27 -11.08 -19.33
C ARG A 79 -13.27 -12.61 -19.34
N LEU A 80 -13.52 -13.25 -18.20
CA LEU A 80 -13.62 -14.71 -18.09
C LEU A 80 -14.77 -15.26 -18.94
N ALA A 81 -15.92 -14.59 -18.92
CA ALA A 81 -17.08 -14.99 -19.71
C ALA A 81 -16.85 -14.84 -21.23
N LEU A 82 -16.12 -13.80 -21.63
CA LEU A 82 -15.83 -13.52 -23.05
C LEU A 82 -14.70 -14.38 -23.61
N ASN A 83 -13.66 -14.60 -22.83
CA ASN A 83 -12.48 -15.36 -23.23
C ASN A 83 -11.83 -16.08 -22.03
N PRO A 84 -12.20 -17.34 -21.76
CA PRO A 84 -11.56 -18.13 -20.69
C PRO A 84 -10.04 -18.34 -20.87
N LEU A 85 -9.51 -18.09 -22.07
CA LEU A 85 -8.08 -18.17 -22.39
C LEU A 85 -7.39 -16.81 -22.36
N ASP A 86 -8.03 -15.78 -21.79
CA ASP A 86 -7.39 -14.47 -21.59
C ASP A 86 -6.11 -14.65 -20.76
N PRO A 87 -4.99 -13.99 -21.15
CA PRO A 87 -3.73 -14.06 -20.41
C PRO A 87 -3.83 -13.68 -18.91
N LEU A 88 -4.89 -13.01 -18.49
CA LEU A 88 -5.14 -12.76 -17.07
C LEU A 88 -5.31 -14.06 -16.27
N PHE A 89 -5.84 -15.13 -16.89
CA PHE A 89 -6.19 -16.42 -16.26
C PHE A 89 -5.11 -17.47 -16.42
N VAL A 90 -3.85 -17.08 -16.30
CA VAL A 90 -2.71 -17.99 -16.32
C VAL A 90 -1.83 -17.73 -15.08
N HIS A 91 -0.95 -18.68 -14.75
CA HIS A 91 0.04 -18.55 -13.68
C HIS A 91 -0.60 -18.07 -12.36
N ASP A 92 -0.19 -16.91 -11.86
CA ASP A 92 -0.68 -16.31 -10.59
C ASP A 92 -2.16 -15.83 -10.64
N GLY A 93 -2.81 -15.86 -11.77
CA GLY A 93 -4.25 -15.70 -11.93
C GLY A 93 -5.05 -16.97 -11.61
N LEU A 94 -4.38 -18.10 -11.43
CA LEU A 94 -4.98 -19.35 -10.98
C LEU A 94 -5.03 -19.45 -9.46
N ASP A 95 -5.97 -20.23 -8.91
CA ASP A 95 -6.17 -20.33 -7.45
C ASP A 95 -4.96 -20.96 -6.73
N ASP A 96 -4.27 -21.87 -7.42
CA ASP A 96 -3.18 -22.68 -6.87
C ASP A 96 -1.99 -22.82 -7.85
N PHE A 97 -1.87 -21.96 -8.85
CA PHE A 97 -0.95 -22.03 -10.00
C PHE A 97 -1.17 -23.21 -10.94
N VAL A 98 -2.18 -24.06 -10.71
CA VAL A 98 -2.44 -25.27 -11.51
C VAL A 98 -3.82 -25.26 -12.12
N SER A 99 -4.84 -24.91 -11.38
CA SER A 99 -6.23 -25.00 -11.82
C SER A 99 -7.14 -24.00 -11.07
N GLY A 100 -8.24 -23.63 -11.74
CA GLY A 100 -9.25 -22.76 -11.17
C GLY A 100 -8.94 -21.26 -11.31
N THR A 101 -10.02 -20.48 -11.41
CA THR A 101 -9.97 -19.01 -11.53
C THR A 101 -10.97 -18.35 -10.59
N SER A 102 -11.48 -19.10 -9.59
CA SER A 102 -12.54 -18.62 -8.72
C SER A 102 -12.10 -17.43 -7.88
N ARG A 103 -10.87 -17.46 -7.35
CA ARG A 103 -10.30 -16.37 -6.55
C ARG A 103 -10.20 -15.07 -7.37
N ILE A 104 -9.57 -15.10 -8.54
CA ILE A 104 -9.41 -13.89 -9.35
C ILE A 104 -10.77 -13.39 -9.86
N ALA A 105 -11.69 -14.28 -10.24
CA ALA A 105 -13.03 -13.92 -10.70
C ALA A 105 -13.89 -13.28 -9.60
N GLN A 106 -13.72 -13.70 -8.34
CA GLN A 106 -14.52 -13.20 -7.21
C GLN A 106 -13.90 -11.94 -6.56
N HIS A 107 -12.58 -11.84 -6.57
CA HIS A 107 -11.85 -10.87 -5.76
C HIS A 107 -10.88 -9.98 -6.54
N ALA A 108 -10.65 -10.25 -7.84
CA ALA A 108 -9.67 -9.55 -8.68
C ALA A 108 -8.26 -9.50 -8.04
N THR A 109 -7.89 -10.57 -7.32
CA THR A 109 -6.56 -10.69 -6.71
C THR A 109 -5.70 -11.64 -7.53
N ILE A 110 -4.39 -11.39 -7.55
CA ILE A 110 -3.36 -12.27 -8.11
C ILE A 110 -2.49 -12.84 -6.98
N LEU A 111 -1.82 -13.96 -7.25
CA LEU A 111 -0.89 -14.56 -6.29
C LEU A 111 0.47 -13.87 -6.41
N ILE A 112 0.99 -13.38 -5.29
CA ILE A 112 2.28 -12.71 -5.21
C ILE A 112 3.21 -13.57 -4.39
N GLU A 113 4.24 -14.12 -5.03
CA GLU A 113 5.31 -14.81 -4.34
C GLU A 113 6.31 -13.82 -3.76
N ARG A 114 6.70 -14.04 -2.51
CA ARG A 114 7.69 -13.24 -1.78
C ARG A 114 8.73 -14.15 -1.15
N GLU A 115 9.99 -13.87 -1.40
CA GLU A 115 11.10 -14.50 -0.69
C GLU A 115 11.02 -14.17 0.79
N LEU A 116 11.34 -15.11 1.64
CA LEU A 116 11.48 -14.91 3.08
C LEU A 116 12.78 -14.14 3.35
N PRO A 117 12.73 -12.98 4.03
CA PRO A 117 13.95 -12.25 4.35
C PRO A 117 14.77 -12.99 5.42
N GLU A 118 16.03 -12.62 5.53
CA GLU A 118 16.93 -13.14 6.57
C GLU A 118 16.27 -13.05 7.96
N GLY A 119 16.38 -14.09 8.75
CA GLY A 119 15.80 -14.19 10.09
C GLY A 119 14.29 -14.52 10.12
N VAL A 120 13.65 -14.74 8.97
CA VAL A 120 12.23 -15.14 8.91
C VAL A 120 12.09 -16.55 8.39
N VAL A 121 11.38 -17.40 9.14
CA VAL A 121 11.11 -18.80 8.80
C VAL A 121 9.61 -19.07 8.92
N LEU A 122 9.05 -19.86 8.00
CA LEU A 122 7.70 -20.41 8.18
C LEU A 122 7.73 -21.55 9.19
N VAL A 123 6.94 -21.45 10.24
CA VAL A 123 6.91 -22.49 11.30
C VAL A 123 6.36 -23.80 10.76
N ASP A 124 5.36 -23.74 9.89
CA ASP A 124 4.69 -24.90 9.32
C ASP A 124 5.52 -25.55 8.19
N ASP A 125 6.47 -24.83 7.58
CA ASP A 125 7.41 -25.32 6.57
C ASP A 125 8.77 -24.61 6.71
N PRO A 126 9.64 -25.07 7.63
CA PRO A 126 10.93 -24.43 7.86
C PRO A 126 11.92 -24.51 6.68
N SER A 127 11.61 -25.31 5.66
CA SER A 127 12.42 -25.41 4.44
C SER A 127 12.01 -24.43 3.35
N ALA A 128 10.85 -23.76 3.49
CA ALA A 128 10.37 -22.79 2.53
C ALA A 128 11.32 -21.58 2.43
N THR A 129 11.63 -21.18 1.23
CA THR A 129 12.41 -19.96 0.93
C THR A 129 11.54 -18.81 0.48
N SER A 130 10.27 -19.07 0.18
CA SER A 130 9.28 -18.09 -0.26
C SER A 130 7.90 -18.39 0.31
N VAL A 131 7.01 -17.43 0.19
CA VAL A 131 5.61 -17.52 0.59
C VAL A 131 4.73 -16.78 -0.42
N VAL A 132 3.53 -17.29 -0.63
CA VAL A 132 2.57 -16.73 -1.60
C VAL A 132 1.42 -16.05 -0.85
N PHE A 133 1.05 -14.84 -1.32
CA PHE A 133 -0.06 -14.03 -0.82
C PHE A 133 -1.03 -13.70 -1.97
N ALA A 134 -2.33 -13.64 -1.69
CA ALA A 134 -3.32 -13.10 -2.63
C ALA A 134 -3.44 -11.59 -2.42
N ARG A 135 -3.12 -10.79 -3.45
CA ARG A 135 -3.17 -9.33 -3.39
C ARG A 135 -3.91 -8.75 -4.59
N GLY A 136 -4.59 -7.63 -4.37
CA GLY A 136 -5.12 -6.80 -5.44
C GLY A 136 -4.02 -6.21 -6.31
N VAL A 137 -4.37 -5.81 -7.52
CA VAL A 137 -3.48 -5.08 -8.42
C VAL A 137 -3.47 -3.60 -8.00
N PRO A 138 -2.32 -3.02 -7.60
CA PRO A 138 -2.27 -1.61 -7.23
C PRO A 138 -2.59 -0.73 -8.44
N SER A 139 -3.44 0.30 -8.23
CA SER A 139 -3.71 1.28 -9.28
C SER A 139 -2.44 2.00 -9.73
N THR A 140 -2.32 2.22 -11.04
CA THR A 140 -1.26 3.05 -11.64
C THR A 140 -1.62 4.53 -11.71
N VAL A 141 -2.77 4.95 -11.16
CA VAL A 141 -3.16 6.37 -11.13
C VAL A 141 -2.38 7.11 -10.04
N ASN A 142 -1.70 8.19 -10.42
CA ASN A 142 -0.84 9.06 -9.61
C ASN A 142 0.43 8.39 -9.05
N THR A 143 0.35 7.13 -8.67
CA THR A 143 1.42 6.39 -7.98
C THR A 143 2.76 6.38 -8.73
N PRO A 144 2.83 6.13 -10.06
CA PRO A 144 4.09 6.04 -10.78
C PRO A 144 4.97 7.29 -10.71
N ALA A 145 4.36 8.46 -10.63
CA ALA A 145 5.07 9.74 -10.64
C ALA A 145 5.19 10.39 -9.26
N LEU A 146 4.34 10.01 -8.29
CA LEU A 146 4.14 10.77 -7.06
C LEU A 146 4.30 9.96 -5.76
N ASP A 147 4.52 8.65 -5.86
CA ASP A 147 4.87 7.82 -4.70
C ASP A 147 6.38 7.50 -4.70
N PRO A 148 7.08 7.69 -3.58
CA PRO A 148 8.51 7.39 -3.48
C PRO A 148 8.81 5.89 -3.40
N GLU A 149 7.86 5.07 -2.92
CA GLU A 149 7.95 3.62 -2.94
C GLU A 149 6.69 3.00 -3.52
N LEU A 150 6.86 1.91 -4.25
CA LEU A 150 5.81 1.24 -5.00
C LEU A 150 5.42 -0.08 -4.33
N MET A 151 4.24 -0.58 -4.68
CA MET A 151 3.59 -1.78 -4.14
C MET A 151 3.05 -1.58 -2.71
N TYR A 152 2.15 -2.46 -2.27
CA TYR A 152 1.54 -2.39 -0.94
C TYR A 152 2.56 -2.55 0.21
N ASP A 153 3.61 -3.33 -0.02
CA ASP A 153 4.67 -3.62 0.93
C ASP A 153 5.94 -2.78 0.71
N MET A 154 5.86 -1.70 -0.09
CA MET A 154 6.93 -0.72 -0.35
C MET A 154 8.25 -1.34 -0.86
N ARG A 155 8.20 -2.48 -1.53
CA ARG A 155 9.39 -3.24 -1.94
C ARG A 155 10.20 -2.67 -3.10
N ASN A 156 9.65 -1.71 -3.83
CA ASN A 156 10.31 -1.10 -4.98
C ASN A 156 10.46 0.41 -4.78
N ALA A 157 11.70 0.89 -4.88
CA ALA A 157 12.04 2.31 -4.73
C ALA A 157 11.90 3.10 -6.06
N ASP A 158 11.80 2.41 -7.20
CA ASP A 158 11.68 3.01 -8.52
C ASP A 158 10.82 2.15 -9.46
N LEU A 159 10.41 2.75 -10.58
CA LEU A 159 9.55 2.09 -11.57
C LEU A 159 10.28 1.05 -12.41
N GLU A 160 11.57 1.22 -12.66
CA GLU A 160 12.38 0.30 -13.43
C GLU A 160 12.51 -1.04 -12.71
N SER A 161 12.82 -1.01 -11.43
CA SER A 161 12.87 -2.22 -10.59
C SER A 161 11.50 -2.85 -10.41
N GLN A 162 10.45 -2.03 -10.27
CA GLN A 162 9.07 -2.52 -10.19
C GLN A 162 8.65 -3.19 -11.50
N ALA A 163 8.92 -2.58 -12.66
CA ALA A 163 8.57 -3.13 -13.97
C ALA A 163 9.35 -4.42 -14.25
N SER A 164 10.64 -4.45 -13.92
CA SER A 164 11.47 -5.66 -14.07
C SER A 164 10.90 -6.82 -13.27
N GLY A 165 10.64 -6.60 -11.98
CA GLY A 165 10.07 -7.63 -11.11
C GLY A 165 8.66 -8.07 -11.52
N ALA A 166 7.82 -7.14 -12.02
CA ALA A 166 6.49 -7.49 -12.52
C ALA A 166 6.56 -8.34 -13.80
N ILE A 167 7.41 -7.99 -14.75
CA ILE A 167 7.63 -8.76 -15.98
C ILE A 167 8.13 -10.16 -15.62
N GLU A 168 9.17 -10.26 -14.77
CA GLU A 168 9.76 -11.52 -14.38
C GLU A 168 8.74 -12.47 -13.72
N ARG A 169 7.98 -11.97 -12.76
CA ARG A 169 7.12 -12.82 -11.91
C ARG A 169 5.74 -13.10 -12.52
N HIS A 170 5.18 -12.14 -13.30
CA HIS A 170 3.81 -12.25 -13.79
C HIS A 170 3.74 -12.64 -15.28
N ALA A 171 4.70 -12.19 -16.10
CA ALA A 171 4.70 -12.49 -17.54
C ALA A 171 5.55 -13.71 -17.92
N GLN A 172 6.38 -14.24 -17.01
CA GLN A 172 7.25 -15.40 -17.26
C GLN A 172 8.09 -15.25 -18.55
N PRO A 173 8.90 -14.19 -18.69
CA PRO A 173 9.54 -13.82 -19.95
C PRO A 173 10.59 -14.84 -20.37
N THR A 174 10.69 -15.12 -21.67
CA THR A 174 11.83 -15.83 -22.26
C THR A 174 12.94 -14.89 -22.68
N ARG A 175 12.67 -13.59 -22.76
CA ARG A 175 13.60 -12.53 -23.09
C ARG A 175 13.48 -11.44 -22.01
N PRO A 176 14.45 -11.31 -21.09
CA PRO A 176 14.40 -10.29 -20.07
C PRO A 176 14.43 -8.88 -20.69
N PRO A 177 13.73 -7.90 -20.11
CA PRO A 177 13.73 -6.52 -20.60
C PRO A 177 15.13 -5.89 -20.49
N SER A 178 15.51 -5.07 -21.46
CA SER A 178 16.71 -4.24 -21.36
C SER A 178 16.46 -3.03 -20.45
N ALA A 179 17.54 -2.42 -19.92
CA ALA A 179 17.45 -1.21 -19.12
C ALA A 179 16.74 -0.06 -19.85
N SER A 180 17.01 0.10 -21.17
CA SER A 180 16.34 1.12 -21.98
C SER A 180 14.83 0.87 -22.17
N GLN A 181 14.39 -0.40 -22.18
CA GLN A 181 12.97 -0.73 -22.24
C GLN A 181 12.29 -0.44 -20.89
N LEU A 182 12.94 -0.77 -19.78
CA LEU A 182 12.43 -0.46 -18.44
C LEU A 182 12.32 1.06 -18.25
N GLN A 183 13.34 1.83 -18.63
CA GLN A 183 13.30 3.28 -18.61
C GLN A 183 12.14 3.84 -19.45
N ALA A 184 11.92 3.32 -20.67
CA ALA A 184 10.84 3.78 -21.52
C ALA A 184 9.45 3.49 -20.90
N ILE A 185 9.28 2.34 -20.24
CA ILE A 185 8.06 1.99 -19.49
C ILE A 185 7.85 2.97 -18.32
N ALA A 186 8.91 3.31 -17.58
CA ALA A 186 8.87 4.26 -16.49
C ALA A 186 8.49 5.67 -16.98
N GLU A 187 9.19 6.20 -18.00
CA GLU A 187 8.89 7.51 -18.60
C GLU A 187 7.43 7.62 -19.08
N PHE A 188 6.93 6.57 -19.70
CA PHE A 188 5.53 6.53 -20.14
C PHE A 188 4.54 6.66 -18.98
N GLN A 189 4.76 5.95 -17.89
CA GLN A 189 3.88 6.00 -16.72
C GLN A 189 4.00 7.33 -15.96
N GLN A 190 5.18 7.95 -15.94
CA GLN A 190 5.42 9.19 -15.20
C GLN A 190 4.94 10.45 -15.94
N THR A 191 4.72 10.38 -17.26
CA THR A 191 4.50 11.59 -18.05
C THR A 191 3.14 11.66 -18.73
N VAL A 192 2.54 10.53 -19.04
CA VAL A 192 1.29 10.49 -19.80
C VAL A 192 0.07 10.75 -18.91
N THR A 193 -0.82 11.62 -19.38
CA THR A 193 -1.97 12.15 -18.63
C THR A 193 -2.90 11.06 -18.07
N ARG A 194 -3.01 9.91 -18.73
CA ARG A 194 -3.87 8.80 -18.25
C ARG A 194 -3.46 8.23 -16.89
N PHE A 195 -2.22 8.45 -16.47
CA PHE A 195 -1.73 8.02 -15.16
C PHE A 195 -1.93 9.07 -14.07
N PHE A 196 -2.69 10.12 -14.32
CA PHE A 196 -2.99 11.16 -13.35
C PHE A 196 -4.50 11.38 -13.22
N SER A 197 -5.01 11.39 -12.00
CA SER A 197 -6.42 11.66 -11.74
C SER A 197 -6.82 13.13 -12.02
N SER A 198 -5.85 14.04 -12.15
CA SER A 198 -6.11 15.44 -12.49
C SER A 198 -4.91 16.13 -13.13
N LYS A 199 -5.19 17.22 -13.85
CA LYS A 199 -4.15 18.11 -14.42
C LYS A 199 -3.30 18.77 -13.33
N ALA A 200 -3.85 19.03 -12.15
CA ALA A 200 -3.12 19.62 -11.02
C ALA A 200 -2.05 18.67 -10.50
N LEU A 201 -2.36 17.36 -10.40
CA LEU A 201 -1.41 16.34 -9.97
C LEU A 201 -0.32 16.11 -11.01
N LYS A 202 -0.67 16.13 -12.31
CA LYS A 202 0.33 16.09 -13.37
C LYS A 202 1.29 17.29 -13.28
N SER A 203 0.74 18.50 -13.13
CA SER A 203 1.55 19.70 -12.93
C SER A 203 2.44 19.62 -11.69
N PHE A 204 1.92 19.05 -10.59
CA PHE A 204 2.71 18.84 -9.38
C PHE A 204 3.88 17.86 -9.61
N ALA A 205 3.66 16.76 -10.34
CA ALA A 205 4.73 15.84 -10.74
C ALA A 205 5.80 16.51 -11.62
N GLU A 206 5.43 17.54 -12.37
CA GLU A 206 6.31 18.35 -13.22
C GLU A 206 6.95 19.54 -12.45
N GLY A 207 6.85 19.56 -11.11
CA GLY A 207 7.45 20.62 -10.27
C GLY A 207 6.54 21.82 -10.00
N GLY A 208 5.26 21.73 -10.36
CA GLY A 208 4.25 22.73 -10.02
C GLY A 208 3.86 22.75 -8.55
N ALA A 209 2.90 23.62 -8.21
CA ALA A 209 2.42 23.74 -6.84
C ALA A 209 1.72 22.45 -6.35
N PRO A 210 1.90 22.09 -5.05
CA PRO A 210 1.22 20.93 -4.48
C PRO A 210 -0.30 21.11 -4.53
N PRO A 211 -1.07 20.01 -4.69
CA PRO A 211 -2.52 20.05 -4.67
C PRO A 211 -3.02 20.49 -3.29
N ARG A 212 -4.18 21.16 -3.27
CA ARG A 212 -4.84 21.61 -2.05
C ARG A 212 -6.10 20.81 -1.80
N LEU A 213 -6.39 20.53 -0.53
CA LEU A 213 -7.65 19.91 -0.14
C LEU A 213 -8.84 20.73 -0.67
N PRO A 214 -9.83 20.11 -1.35
CA PRO A 214 -11.06 20.77 -1.75
C PRO A 214 -11.76 21.41 -0.55
N GLU A 215 -12.35 22.60 -0.75
CA GLU A 215 -13.09 23.29 0.32
C GLU A 215 -14.44 22.62 0.63
N GLY A 216 -14.97 21.84 -0.31
CA GLY A 216 -16.33 21.29 -0.26
C GLY A 216 -17.42 22.31 -0.58
N HIS A 217 -18.48 21.86 -1.23
CA HIS A 217 -19.63 22.65 -1.61
C HIS A 217 -20.78 22.48 -0.62
N THR A 218 -21.04 21.25 -0.21
CA THR A 218 -22.13 20.90 0.73
C THR A 218 -21.65 20.93 2.19
N ALA A 219 -22.60 21.01 3.11
CA ALA A 219 -22.29 20.93 4.54
C ALA A 219 -21.64 19.60 4.94
N SER A 220 -22.01 18.50 4.27
CA SER A 220 -21.43 17.18 4.50
C SER A 220 -19.96 17.13 4.07
N GLU A 221 -19.65 17.58 2.88
CA GLU A 221 -18.28 17.66 2.36
C GLU A 221 -17.37 18.53 3.23
N LYS A 222 -17.88 19.68 3.70
CA LYS A 222 -17.13 20.56 4.61
C LYS A 222 -16.84 19.92 5.95
N ARG A 223 -17.81 19.18 6.53
CA ARG A 223 -17.55 18.42 7.76
C ARG A 223 -16.58 17.25 7.52
N GLY A 224 -16.70 16.54 6.38
CA GLY A 224 -15.78 15.48 6.00
C GLY A 224 -14.34 15.98 5.82
N ARG A 225 -14.17 17.18 5.24
CA ARG A 225 -12.86 17.84 5.11
C ARG A 225 -12.14 18.01 6.44
N GLU A 226 -12.85 18.30 7.53
CA GLU A 226 -12.25 18.51 8.85
C GLU A 226 -11.49 17.28 9.39
N PHE A 227 -11.80 16.09 8.93
CA PHE A 227 -11.05 14.88 9.27
C PHE A 227 -9.67 14.81 8.61
N PHE A 228 -9.45 15.55 7.50
CA PHE A 228 -8.24 15.52 6.68
C PHE A 228 -7.39 16.79 6.78
N VAL A 229 -7.75 17.76 7.63
CA VAL A 229 -6.91 18.93 7.91
C VAL A 229 -5.91 18.58 9.00
N ASP A 230 -4.66 19.02 8.85
CA ASP A 230 -3.67 18.86 9.92
C ASP A 230 -4.12 19.61 11.17
N ALA A 231 -4.25 18.91 12.26
CA ALA A 231 -4.70 19.45 13.54
C ALA A 231 -4.09 18.67 14.71
N PRO A 232 -3.82 19.33 15.84
CA PRO A 232 -3.34 18.66 17.05
C PRO A 232 -4.30 17.55 17.49
N TRP A 233 -3.72 16.43 17.93
CA TRP A 233 -4.46 15.36 18.56
C TRP A 233 -5.12 15.87 19.86
N ASN A 234 -6.43 15.91 19.90
CA ASN A 234 -7.20 16.46 21.01
C ASN A 234 -8.57 15.76 21.17
N PRO A 235 -8.62 14.50 21.62
CA PRO A 235 -9.89 13.80 21.86
C PRO A 235 -10.75 14.56 22.91
N PRO A 236 -12.09 14.53 22.78
CA PRO A 236 -12.88 13.76 21.81
C PRO A 236 -13.04 14.44 20.45
N SER A 237 -12.30 15.48 20.13
CA SER A 237 -12.31 16.08 18.78
C SER A 237 -11.83 15.07 17.76
N LYS A 238 -12.55 15.00 16.64
CA LYS A 238 -12.22 14.14 15.48
C LYS A 238 -11.51 14.90 14.37
N LYS A 239 -11.28 16.20 14.56
CA LYS A 239 -10.57 17.04 13.60
C LYS A 239 -9.17 16.50 13.38
N GLY A 240 -8.81 16.31 12.12
CA GLY A 240 -7.48 15.84 11.73
C GLY A 240 -7.22 14.35 11.93
N VAL A 241 -8.20 13.55 12.38
CA VAL A 241 -7.95 12.13 12.70
C VAL A 241 -7.49 11.31 11.50
N CYS A 242 -8.01 11.57 10.31
CA CYS A 242 -7.55 10.90 9.08
C CYS A 242 -6.19 11.46 8.63
N ALA A 243 -5.94 12.76 8.87
CA ALA A 243 -4.67 13.41 8.55
C ALA A 243 -3.49 12.87 9.38
N LEU A 244 -3.73 12.17 10.48
CA LEU A 244 -2.65 11.49 11.23
C LEU A 244 -1.84 10.53 10.34
N CYS A 245 -2.48 9.90 9.35
CA CYS A 245 -1.84 8.98 8.41
C CYS A 245 -1.96 9.47 6.96
N HIS A 246 -2.96 10.31 6.66
CA HIS A 246 -3.28 10.81 5.32
C HIS A 246 -3.06 12.32 5.24
N SER A 247 -1.80 12.75 5.39
CA SER A 247 -1.32 14.13 5.27
C SER A 247 -0.33 14.29 4.11
N GLY A 248 0.20 15.49 3.96
CA GLY A 248 1.09 15.88 2.87
C GLY A 248 0.37 16.03 1.53
N PRO A 249 1.09 16.41 0.47
CA PRO A 249 0.50 16.68 -0.85
C PRO A 249 -0.29 15.53 -1.43
N MET A 250 0.14 14.29 -1.18
CA MET A 250 -0.49 13.07 -1.70
C MET A 250 -1.43 12.39 -0.70
N LEU A 251 -1.61 12.96 0.49
CA LEU A 251 -2.44 12.37 1.55
C LEU A 251 -2.03 10.91 1.88
N ASN A 252 -0.73 10.66 1.96
CA ASN A 252 -0.16 9.33 2.12
C ASN A 252 1.02 9.26 3.10
N THR A 253 1.10 10.23 4.00
CA THR A 253 2.16 10.30 5.01
C THR A 253 1.59 10.82 6.33
N SER A 254 2.23 10.46 7.44
CA SER A 254 1.89 10.99 8.76
C SER A 254 2.32 12.45 8.91
N ASN A 255 1.59 13.19 9.73
CA ASN A 255 1.88 14.59 10.06
C ASN A 255 2.60 14.73 11.41
N GLU A 256 2.85 15.97 11.83
CA GLU A 256 3.54 16.31 13.10
C GLU A 256 2.76 15.91 14.35
N PHE A 257 1.44 15.67 14.25
CA PHE A 257 0.58 15.31 15.36
C PHE A 257 0.43 13.80 15.57
N THR A 258 0.99 12.99 14.67
CA THR A 258 0.79 11.52 14.64
C THR A 258 1.52 10.83 15.79
N THR A 259 2.67 11.35 16.23
CA THR A 259 3.54 10.66 17.20
C THR A 259 2.84 10.36 18.52
N ILE A 260 2.04 11.30 19.04
CA ILE A 260 1.35 11.11 20.33
C ILE A 260 0.38 9.92 20.28
N PRO A 261 -0.58 9.83 19.30
CA PRO A 261 -1.53 8.73 19.30
C PRO A 261 -0.98 7.41 18.73
N THR A 262 0.07 7.42 17.92
CA THR A 262 0.51 6.22 17.19
C THR A 262 1.95 5.78 17.45
N GLY A 263 2.77 6.65 18.01
CA GLY A 263 4.22 6.44 18.11
C GLY A 263 4.99 6.63 16.80
N ALA A 264 4.32 6.77 15.67
CA ALA A 264 4.97 6.96 14.38
C ALA A 264 5.50 8.39 14.22
N PRO A 265 6.72 8.59 13.70
CA PRO A 265 7.26 9.93 13.44
C PRO A 265 6.53 10.61 12.27
N PRO A 266 6.58 11.96 12.18
CA PRO A 266 6.13 12.68 11.00
C PRO A 266 6.86 12.20 9.75
N GLY A 267 6.13 11.98 8.66
CA GLY A 267 6.67 11.42 7.42
C GLY A 267 6.62 9.88 7.33
N TRP A 268 6.17 9.20 8.37
CA TRP A 268 5.97 7.75 8.34
C TRP A 268 4.84 7.38 7.37
N ARG A 269 4.99 6.25 6.66
CA ARG A 269 4.13 5.91 5.52
C ARG A 269 3.53 4.51 5.54
N ALA A 270 3.62 3.81 6.65
CA ALA A 270 3.08 2.45 6.76
C ALA A 270 2.36 2.25 8.09
N PHE A 271 1.16 1.67 8.03
CA PHE A 271 0.36 1.41 9.23
C PHE A 271 -0.34 0.06 9.14
N ASP A 272 -0.53 -0.56 10.31
CA ASP A 272 -1.48 -1.67 10.47
C ASP A 272 -2.84 -1.09 10.87
N ILE A 273 -3.81 -1.18 9.98
CA ILE A 273 -5.20 -0.78 10.23
C ILE A 273 -6.13 -1.98 10.43
N GLY A 274 -5.56 -3.16 10.68
CA GLY A 274 -6.30 -4.37 11.03
C GLY A 274 -6.85 -5.16 9.83
N VAL A 275 -6.49 -4.84 8.58
CA VAL A 275 -7.00 -5.57 7.40
C VAL A 275 -6.56 -7.03 7.42
N SER A 276 -5.25 -7.30 7.58
CA SER A 276 -4.73 -8.67 7.70
C SER A 276 -5.29 -9.39 8.92
N SER A 277 -5.39 -8.71 10.06
CA SER A 277 -5.90 -9.32 11.30
C SER A 277 -7.38 -9.70 11.20
N ARG A 278 -8.19 -8.88 10.52
CA ARG A 278 -9.61 -9.14 10.27
C ARG A 278 -9.82 -10.23 9.23
N ASN A 279 -8.93 -10.32 8.25
CA ASN A 279 -8.88 -11.35 7.21
C ASN A 279 -10.25 -11.67 6.57
N LEU A 280 -10.95 -10.65 6.09
CA LEU A 280 -12.29 -10.80 5.49
C LEU A 280 -12.30 -11.69 4.25
N MET A 281 -11.15 -11.82 3.58
CA MET A 281 -10.98 -12.65 2.39
C MET A 281 -10.71 -14.12 2.70
N ASN A 282 -10.60 -14.51 3.99
CA ASN A 282 -10.25 -15.85 4.43
C ASN A 282 -8.95 -16.37 3.80
N ASN A 283 -7.97 -15.49 3.60
CA ASN A 283 -6.66 -15.87 3.10
C ASN A 283 -5.96 -16.84 4.08
N PRO A 284 -5.14 -17.79 3.61
CA PRO A 284 -4.45 -18.73 4.48
C PRO A 284 -3.56 -18.02 5.50
N VAL A 285 -3.82 -18.24 6.79
CA VAL A 285 -3.00 -17.69 7.87
C VAL A 285 -1.77 -18.59 8.07
N ARG A 286 -0.58 -17.98 8.12
CA ARG A 286 0.70 -18.65 8.36
C ARG A 286 1.34 -18.14 9.64
N THR A 287 2.21 -18.96 10.23
CA THR A 287 3.03 -18.57 11.38
C THR A 287 4.47 -18.34 10.92
N PHE A 288 4.97 -17.14 11.16
CA PHE A 288 6.33 -16.73 10.86
C PHE A 288 7.13 -16.63 12.17
N ALA A 289 8.21 -17.38 12.28
CA ALA A 289 9.22 -17.15 13.31
C ALA A 289 10.17 -16.07 12.80
N VAL A 290 10.19 -14.92 13.47
CA VAL A 290 11.00 -13.76 13.09
C VAL A 290 12.08 -13.58 14.13
N THR A 291 13.34 -13.71 13.73
CA THR A 291 14.50 -13.59 14.62
C THR A 291 15.25 -12.31 14.32
N ASP A 292 15.45 -11.47 15.32
CA ASP A 292 16.23 -10.24 15.21
C ASP A 292 17.76 -10.52 15.19
N PRO A 293 18.61 -9.53 14.85
CA PRO A 293 20.07 -9.71 14.84
C PRO A 293 20.68 -10.11 16.19
N CYS A 294 19.99 -9.90 17.30
CA CYS A 294 20.43 -10.29 18.65
C CYS A 294 19.97 -11.71 19.06
N GLY A 295 19.27 -12.41 18.18
CA GLY A 295 18.80 -13.77 18.41
C GLY A 295 17.47 -13.88 19.14
N THR A 296 16.74 -12.78 19.35
CA THR A 296 15.38 -12.81 19.88
C THR A 296 14.42 -13.25 18.78
N THR A 297 13.54 -14.21 19.07
CA THR A 297 12.54 -14.71 18.12
C THR A 297 11.13 -14.38 18.58
N LEU A 298 10.33 -13.81 17.70
CA LEU A 298 8.89 -13.61 17.89
C LEU A 298 8.11 -14.41 16.84
N GLU A 299 7.01 -15.03 17.27
CA GLU A 299 6.06 -15.64 16.34
C GLU A 299 5.01 -14.61 15.92
N VAL A 300 4.82 -14.49 14.61
CA VAL A 300 3.83 -13.63 13.97
C VAL A 300 2.86 -14.50 13.19
N ARG A 301 1.58 -14.41 13.49
CA ARG A 301 0.52 -15.08 12.73
C ARG A 301 -0.16 -14.07 11.82
N SER A 302 -0.11 -14.29 10.52
CA SER A 302 -0.69 -13.38 9.55
C SER A 302 -1.07 -14.09 8.25
N PRO A 303 -2.15 -13.67 7.57
CA PRO A 303 -2.40 -14.06 6.19
C PRO A 303 -1.50 -13.29 5.20
N ASP A 304 -1.08 -12.08 5.54
CA ASP A 304 -0.12 -11.25 4.81
C ASP A 304 0.56 -10.27 5.78
N PRO A 305 1.84 -10.45 6.09
CA PRO A 305 2.54 -9.64 7.07
C PRO A 305 3.01 -8.27 6.54
N GLY A 306 2.65 -7.88 5.31
CA GLY A 306 2.93 -6.55 4.76
C GLY A 306 4.42 -6.22 4.65
N ILE A 307 4.83 -5.05 5.19
CA ILE A 307 6.23 -4.59 5.09
C ILE A 307 7.24 -5.46 5.87
N MET A 308 6.77 -6.28 6.80
CA MET A 308 7.66 -7.21 7.51
C MET A 308 8.37 -8.16 6.53
N ILE A 309 7.65 -8.64 5.49
CA ILE A 309 8.23 -9.54 4.48
C ILE A 309 9.21 -8.84 3.52
N THR A 310 9.14 -7.51 3.42
CA THR A 310 10.12 -6.71 2.68
C THR A 310 11.37 -6.45 3.53
N GLY A 311 11.21 -6.48 4.85
CA GLY A 311 12.20 -6.02 5.80
C GLY A 311 12.20 -4.49 5.90
N VAL A 312 11.69 -3.95 7.01
CA VAL A 312 11.50 -2.50 7.18
C VAL A 312 12.76 -1.67 6.96
N TYR A 313 13.93 -2.24 7.26
CA TYR A 313 15.23 -1.60 7.04
C TYR A 313 15.65 -1.53 5.56
N ASN A 314 14.99 -2.29 4.68
CA ASN A 314 15.19 -2.25 3.23
C ASN A 314 14.30 -1.21 2.53
N ILE A 315 13.44 -0.50 3.28
CA ILE A 315 12.54 0.53 2.76
C ILE A 315 13.15 1.90 3.10
N PRO A 316 13.71 2.63 2.11
CA PRO A 316 14.51 3.83 2.38
C PRO A 316 13.78 4.91 3.18
N SER A 317 12.49 5.18 2.86
CA SER A 317 11.70 6.19 3.56
C SER A 317 11.39 5.82 5.01
N LEU A 318 11.36 4.54 5.37
CA LEU A 318 11.11 4.07 6.72
C LEU A 318 12.41 3.88 7.49
N ALA A 319 13.43 3.32 6.86
CA ALA A 319 14.74 3.06 7.48
C ALA A 319 15.38 4.34 8.07
N ALA A 320 15.12 5.49 7.44
CA ALA A 320 15.61 6.80 7.91
C ALA A 320 15.11 7.20 9.30
N PHE A 321 14.02 6.60 9.78
CA PHE A 321 13.43 6.86 11.10
C PHE A 321 13.81 5.81 12.14
N LEU A 322 14.46 4.72 11.74
CA LEU A 322 14.71 3.58 12.62
C LEU A 322 16.11 3.67 13.24
N PRO A 323 16.27 3.20 14.49
CA PRO A 323 17.60 2.96 15.05
C PRO A 323 18.34 1.91 14.21
N PRO A 324 19.68 1.85 14.23
CA PRO A 324 20.42 0.79 13.55
C PRO A 324 19.91 -0.59 13.96
N LYS A 325 19.73 -1.49 12.98
CA LYS A 325 19.13 -2.83 13.20
C LYS A 325 19.91 -3.66 14.22
N GLU A 326 21.22 -3.45 14.32
CA GLU A 326 22.14 -4.15 15.21
C GLU A 326 21.90 -3.80 16.69
N THR A 327 21.20 -2.71 16.98
CA THR A 327 20.83 -2.34 18.35
C THR A 327 19.71 -3.18 18.93
N CYS A 328 18.94 -3.85 18.08
CA CYS A 328 17.76 -4.67 18.44
C CYS A 328 16.73 -3.94 19.31
N ILE A 329 16.71 -2.61 19.25
CA ILE A 329 15.73 -1.79 19.99
C ILE A 329 14.32 -2.04 19.44
N LEU A 330 14.22 -2.24 18.13
CA LEU A 330 12.96 -2.55 17.45
C LEU A 330 13.05 -3.90 16.76
N HIS A 331 12.23 -4.83 17.21
CA HIS A 331 12.16 -6.15 16.63
C HIS A 331 11.41 -6.12 15.28
N PRO A 332 11.94 -6.75 14.19
CA PRO A 332 11.31 -6.74 12.88
C PRO A 332 9.84 -7.22 12.87
N GLY A 333 9.49 -8.16 13.73
CA GLY A 333 8.12 -8.67 13.87
C GLY A 333 7.08 -7.64 14.30
N PHE A 334 7.50 -6.49 14.87
CA PHE A 334 6.58 -5.40 15.22
C PHE A 334 6.00 -4.66 14.01
N PHE A 335 6.61 -4.83 12.84
CA PHE A 335 6.15 -4.22 11.59
C PHE A 335 5.22 -5.15 10.78
N ALA A 336 4.80 -6.26 11.38
CA ALA A 336 3.84 -7.16 10.74
C ALA A 336 2.48 -6.48 10.53
N ASN A 337 1.81 -6.86 9.44
CA ASN A 337 0.50 -6.34 9.02
C ASN A 337 0.48 -4.85 8.66
N MET A 338 1.63 -4.17 8.66
CA MET A 338 1.72 -2.80 8.16
C MET A 338 1.83 -2.80 6.65
N PHE A 339 1.08 -1.90 6.03
CA PHE A 339 1.10 -1.65 4.59
C PHE A 339 1.30 -0.18 4.30
N LYS A 340 1.79 0.13 3.10
CA LYS A 340 1.92 1.50 2.62
C LYS A 340 0.59 2.24 2.75
N THR A 341 0.64 3.44 3.33
CA THR A 341 -0.48 4.38 3.30
C THR A 341 -0.72 4.82 1.85
N PRO A 342 -1.85 4.47 1.24
CA PRO A 342 -2.11 4.86 -0.14
C PRO A 342 -2.38 6.36 -0.24
N GLN A 343 -2.06 6.95 -1.39
CA GLN A 343 -2.52 8.27 -1.76
C GLN A 343 -4.05 8.28 -1.93
N LEU A 344 -4.72 9.43 -1.71
CA LEU A 344 -6.18 9.50 -1.76
C LEU A 344 -6.76 10.24 -2.97
N TRP A 345 -5.93 10.90 -3.78
CA TRP A 345 -6.41 11.58 -4.98
C TRP A 345 -6.91 10.58 -6.03
N GLY A 346 -8.15 10.74 -6.45
CA GLY A 346 -8.81 9.81 -7.37
C GLY A 346 -9.35 8.54 -6.69
N VAL A 347 -9.30 8.43 -5.36
CA VAL A 347 -9.68 7.23 -4.61
C VAL A 347 -11.08 6.70 -4.97
N ARG A 348 -12.03 7.57 -5.33
CA ARG A 348 -13.39 7.18 -5.75
C ARG A 348 -13.45 6.28 -6.98
N HIS A 349 -12.36 6.21 -7.75
CA HIS A 349 -12.29 5.47 -9.02
C HIS A 349 -11.37 4.24 -8.94
N THR A 350 -10.74 3.95 -7.80
CA THR A 350 -9.73 2.91 -7.68
C THR A 350 -10.18 1.71 -6.81
N ALA A 351 -11.48 1.46 -6.75
CA ALA A 351 -12.01 0.23 -6.16
C ALA A 351 -11.54 -1.01 -6.97
N PRO A 352 -11.38 -2.18 -6.33
CA PRO A 352 -11.54 -2.43 -4.89
C PRO A 352 -10.35 -1.95 -4.05
N TYR A 353 -10.57 -1.81 -2.75
CA TYR A 353 -9.63 -1.20 -1.82
C TYR A 353 -8.93 -2.22 -0.94
N PHE A 354 -7.84 -1.75 -0.28
CA PHE A 354 -6.90 -2.50 0.51
C PHE A 354 -6.01 -3.44 -0.31
N HIS A 355 -4.99 -4.00 0.34
CA HIS A 355 -4.01 -4.85 -0.32
C HIS A 355 -4.59 -6.19 -0.82
N ASP A 356 -5.71 -6.61 -0.25
CA ASP A 356 -6.39 -7.88 -0.51
C ASP A 356 -7.75 -7.71 -1.20
N ASN A 357 -8.11 -6.50 -1.62
CA ASN A 357 -9.40 -6.16 -2.24
C ASN A 357 -10.62 -6.47 -1.35
N SER A 358 -10.45 -6.44 -0.02
CA SER A 358 -11.52 -6.78 0.93
C SER A 358 -12.63 -5.74 1.06
N ALA A 359 -12.47 -4.56 0.46
CA ALA A 359 -13.51 -3.53 0.41
C ALA A 359 -13.80 -3.14 -1.06
N LYS A 360 -15.07 -3.17 -1.45
CA LYS A 360 -15.54 -2.83 -2.81
C LYS A 360 -16.03 -1.41 -2.92
N THR A 361 -16.38 -0.79 -1.80
CA THR A 361 -16.95 0.57 -1.73
C THR A 361 -16.23 1.40 -0.66
N LEU A 362 -16.37 2.73 -0.74
CA LEU A 362 -15.86 3.61 0.32
C LEU A 362 -16.60 3.40 1.65
N GLU A 363 -17.83 2.94 1.60
CA GLU A 363 -18.61 2.54 2.77
C GLU A 363 -17.92 1.38 3.51
N GLU A 364 -17.53 0.33 2.80
CA GLU A 364 -16.80 -0.83 3.35
C GLU A 364 -15.39 -0.43 3.84
N VAL A 365 -14.72 0.53 3.17
CA VAL A 365 -13.47 1.11 3.67
C VAL A 365 -13.69 1.74 5.04
N LEU A 366 -14.73 2.55 5.19
CA LEU A 366 -15.02 3.21 6.48
C LEU A 366 -15.47 2.22 7.56
N GLU A 367 -16.11 1.10 7.21
CA GLU A 367 -16.38 0.01 8.16
C GLU A 367 -15.08 -0.58 8.73
N GLN A 368 -14.02 -0.72 7.90
CA GLN A 368 -12.71 -1.15 8.38
C GLN A 368 -12.10 -0.13 9.36
N TYR A 369 -12.22 1.16 9.10
CA TYR A 369 -11.75 2.20 10.02
C TYR A 369 -12.57 2.24 11.32
N VAL A 370 -13.90 2.06 11.25
CA VAL A 370 -14.74 1.90 12.45
C VAL A 370 -14.28 0.69 13.27
N PHE A 371 -14.02 -0.45 12.62
CA PHE A 371 -13.46 -1.64 13.27
C PHE A 371 -12.11 -1.34 13.94
N MET A 372 -11.18 -0.70 13.23
CA MET A 372 -9.87 -0.31 13.77
C MET A 372 -9.99 0.53 15.04
N PHE A 373 -10.83 1.57 15.02
CA PHE A 373 -11.02 2.45 16.18
C PHE A 373 -11.74 1.80 17.36
N THR A 374 -12.54 0.73 17.13
CA THR A 374 -13.31 0.05 18.18
C THR A 374 -12.60 -1.17 18.74
N SER A 375 -11.76 -1.85 17.98
CA SER A 375 -11.18 -3.15 18.35
C SER A 375 -9.84 -3.08 19.08
N ASN A 376 -9.21 -1.90 19.20
CA ASN A 376 -7.83 -1.71 19.68
C ASN A 376 -6.79 -2.60 18.95
N GLN A 377 -7.11 -3.09 17.76
CA GLN A 377 -6.23 -3.91 16.95
C GLN A 377 -5.28 -2.98 16.17
N GLY A 378 -3.98 -3.03 16.49
CA GLY A 378 -2.95 -2.36 15.71
C GLY A 378 -2.66 -0.90 16.08
N PHE A 379 -3.53 -0.21 16.82
CA PHE A 379 -3.28 1.16 17.27
C PHE A 379 -3.36 1.27 18.80
N PRO A 380 -2.34 1.85 19.44
CA PRO A 380 -2.41 2.15 20.88
C PRO A 380 -3.28 3.38 21.19
N LEU A 381 -4.33 3.63 20.41
CA LEU A 381 -5.34 4.63 20.73
C LEU A 381 -6.16 4.16 21.92
N THR A 382 -5.49 4.01 23.06
CA THR A 382 -6.03 3.45 24.30
C THR A 382 -7.09 4.32 24.98
N ASP A 383 -7.24 5.58 24.55
CA ASP A 383 -8.34 6.47 24.94
C ASP A 383 -9.25 6.73 23.74
N SER A 384 -9.91 5.66 23.29
CA SER A 384 -10.74 5.60 22.09
C SER A 384 -12.06 6.37 22.24
N ASN A 385 -11.99 7.66 22.53
CA ASN A 385 -13.11 8.57 22.36
C ASN A 385 -13.34 8.95 20.88
N ILE A 386 -12.61 8.29 19.93
CA ILE A 386 -12.79 8.47 18.50
C ILE A 386 -13.66 7.36 17.95
N LEU A 387 -14.93 7.42 18.27
CA LEU A 387 -15.93 6.58 17.63
C LEU A 387 -16.52 7.35 16.44
N LEU A 388 -16.27 6.86 15.23
CA LEU A 388 -16.93 7.39 14.04
C LEU A 388 -18.42 7.07 14.11
N THR A 389 -19.25 8.11 14.11
CA THR A 389 -20.71 7.96 14.01
C THR A 389 -21.12 7.67 12.55
N ALA A 390 -22.32 7.19 12.34
CA ALA A 390 -22.86 7.03 10.99
C ALA A 390 -22.90 8.35 10.18
N GLN A 391 -22.99 9.50 10.86
CA GLN A 391 -22.92 10.81 10.21
C GLN A 391 -21.47 11.13 9.81
N ASP A 392 -20.48 10.84 10.65
CA ASP A 392 -19.07 11.02 10.34
C ASP A 392 -18.68 10.21 9.10
N VAL A 393 -19.11 8.94 9.04
CA VAL A 393 -18.87 8.05 7.88
C VAL A 393 -19.43 8.68 6.60
N LYS A 394 -20.67 9.17 6.62
CA LYS A 394 -21.29 9.85 5.46
C LYS A 394 -20.52 11.09 5.05
N ASP A 395 -20.08 11.90 6.02
CA ASP A 395 -19.37 13.15 5.78
C ASP A 395 -17.95 12.87 5.21
N ILE A 396 -17.24 11.89 5.75
CA ILE A 396 -15.92 11.45 5.24
C ILE A 396 -16.05 10.95 3.80
N ILE A 397 -17.03 10.10 3.50
CA ILE A 397 -17.27 9.57 2.15
C ILE A 397 -17.61 10.72 1.18
N ALA A 398 -18.45 11.65 1.60
CA ALA A 398 -18.78 12.82 0.77
C ALA A 398 -17.53 13.62 0.40
N PHE A 399 -16.59 13.79 1.33
CA PHE A 399 -15.32 14.46 1.07
C PHE A 399 -14.38 13.62 0.19
N LEU A 400 -14.22 12.35 0.46
CA LEU A 400 -13.36 11.45 -0.34
C LEU A 400 -13.80 11.43 -1.82
N LYS A 401 -15.08 11.58 -2.10
CA LYS A 401 -15.63 11.68 -3.46
C LYS A 401 -15.22 12.97 -4.20
N LEU A 402 -14.67 13.96 -3.51
CA LEU A 402 -14.11 15.17 -4.12
C LEU A 402 -12.65 15.01 -4.54
N LEU A 403 -11.94 14.05 -3.93
CA LEU A 403 -10.56 13.76 -4.26
C LEU A 403 -10.47 12.91 -5.52
#